data_898d38e0b98055e93d04e3a5e3fe4695
#
_entry.id   898d38e0b98055e93d04e3a5e3fe4695
#
_cell.length_a   1.000
_cell.length_b   1.000
_cell.length_c   1.000
_cell.angle_alpha   90.00
_cell.angle_beta   90.00
_cell.angle_gamma   90.00
#
_symmetry.space_group_name_H-M   'P 1'
#
loop_
_entity.id
_entity.type
_entity.pdbx_description
1 polymer ?
#
loop_
_entity_poly.entity_id
_entity_poly.type
_entity_poly.pdbx_seq_one_letter_code
_entity_poly.pdbx_strand_id
1 'polypeptide(L)'
;LALEEFGSKAHTYSPAYTEQDFPEIMRCSSHITFNSLAQFQRFYPMVLAEGSGISCGIRINPEYSEVETELYNPCAPGTRFGITADLLPEVLPQGIEGFHCHCHCESSSFELEHTLQHIEEKFSHWFSQIKWLNLGGGHLMTRKGYDTEHLIRLLQGLKSRYPHLQIILEPGSAFTWQTGVLTSEIVDIVESRGIKTAILNVSFTCHMPDCLEMPYQPAVRGAEMGANGTFVYRLGGNSCLSGDYMGFWSFDHELRMGERIVFEDMIHYTMVKTNMFNGIHHPS
;
A
#
# COMPACT_ATOMS: atom_id res chain seq x y z
N LEU A 1 -7.00 11.33 12.03
CA LEU A 1 -6.04 12.00 11.14
C LEU A 1 -6.77 12.80 10.05
N ALA A 2 -7.53 12.17 9.11
CA ALA A 2 -8.21 12.89 8.02
C ALA A 2 -9.11 14.03 8.53
N LEU A 3 -9.90 13.75 9.55
CA LEU A 3 -10.79 14.75 10.15
C LEU A 3 -10.03 15.83 10.94
N GLU A 4 -9.01 15.45 11.68
CA GLU A 4 -8.26 16.34 12.59
C GLU A 4 -7.25 17.21 11.84
N GLU A 5 -6.49 16.64 10.92
CA GLU A 5 -5.41 17.33 10.20
C GLU A 5 -5.87 17.98 8.89
N PHE A 6 -6.82 17.35 8.19
CA PHE A 6 -7.28 17.84 6.88
C PHE A 6 -8.70 18.42 6.90
N GLY A 7 -9.42 18.35 8.03
CA GLY A 7 -10.78 18.85 8.15
C GLY A 7 -11.81 18.12 7.27
N SER A 8 -11.47 16.93 6.78
CA SER A 8 -12.29 16.13 5.85
C SER A 8 -12.54 14.74 6.38
N LYS A 9 -13.74 14.22 6.08
CA LYS A 9 -14.06 12.82 6.37
C LYS A 9 -13.43 11.89 5.37
N ALA A 10 -13.02 10.72 5.83
CA ALA A 10 -12.31 9.72 5.03
C ALA A 10 -13.26 8.80 4.22
N HIS A 11 -12.69 8.18 3.19
CA HIS A 11 -13.16 6.89 2.68
C HIS A 11 -12.49 5.80 3.52
N THR A 12 -13.27 4.99 4.19
CA THR A 12 -12.77 4.00 5.15
C THR A 12 -13.04 2.59 4.67
N TYR A 13 -11.99 1.79 4.67
CA TYR A 13 -12.05 0.36 4.44
C TYR A 13 -11.27 -0.39 5.54
N SER A 14 -11.82 -1.49 6.00
CA SER A 14 -11.12 -2.49 6.81
C SER A 14 -11.65 -3.90 6.46
N PRO A 15 -10.80 -4.94 6.46
CA PRO A 15 -11.27 -6.30 6.25
C PRO A 15 -12.25 -6.77 7.33
N ALA A 16 -12.18 -6.15 8.51
CA ALA A 16 -13.13 -6.39 9.60
C ALA A 16 -13.29 -5.14 10.46
N TYR A 17 -14.53 -4.85 10.86
CA TYR A 17 -14.87 -3.83 11.84
C TYR A 17 -15.28 -4.47 13.16
N THR A 18 -14.98 -3.80 14.28
CA THR A 18 -15.48 -4.17 15.61
C THR A 18 -16.65 -3.25 16.00
N GLU A 19 -17.57 -3.73 16.85
CA GLU A 19 -18.65 -2.90 17.36
C GLU A 19 -18.14 -1.76 18.25
N GLN A 20 -17.01 -1.99 18.90
CA GLN A 20 -16.38 -0.99 19.76
C GLN A 20 -15.85 0.20 18.95
N ASP A 21 -15.20 -0.05 17.80
CA ASP A 21 -14.54 1.00 17.01
C ASP A 21 -15.49 1.64 15.99
N PHE A 22 -16.58 0.97 15.63
CA PHE A 22 -17.44 1.37 14.52
C PHE A 22 -18.08 2.75 14.70
N PRO A 23 -18.53 3.18 15.91
CA PRO A 23 -19.02 4.55 16.13
C PRO A 23 -18.00 5.63 15.76
N GLU A 24 -16.73 5.44 16.12
CA GLU A 24 -15.67 6.38 15.78
C GLU A 24 -15.37 6.37 14.28
N ILE A 25 -15.41 5.20 13.65
CA ILE A 25 -15.28 5.05 12.19
C ILE A 25 -16.38 5.83 11.48
N MET A 26 -17.63 5.71 11.91
CA MET A 26 -18.76 6.49 11.36
C MET A 26 -18.55 8.00 11.51
N ARG A 27 -18.07 8.45 12.67
CA ARG A 27 -17.79 9.88 12.93
C ARG A 27 -16.77 10.45 11.93
N CYS A 28 -15.74 9.65 11.59
CA CYS A 28 -14.62 10.06 10.76
C CYS A 28 -14.80 9.80 9.26
N SER A 29 -15.86 9.10 8.84
CA SER A 29 -16.02 8.62 7.47
C SER A 29 -17.13 9.32 6.72
N SER A 30 -16.90 9.63 5.44
CA SER A 30 -17.93 10.00 4.45
C SER A 30 -18.37 8.77 3.65
N HIS A 31 -17.48 7.81 3.47
CA HIS A 31 -17.73 6.54 2.81
C HIS A 31 -17.20 5.40 3.68
N ILE A 32 -17.96 4.32 3.77
CA ILE A 32 -17.52 3.09 4.45
C ILE A 32 -17.68 1.92 3.50
N THR A 33 -16.59 1.22 3.25
CA THR A 33 -16.56 0.01 2.42
C THR A 33 -16.54 -1.21 3.32
N PHE A 34 -17.49 -2.11 3.13
CA PHE A 34 -17.57 -3.39 3.82
C PHE A 34 -16.92 -4.50 2.99
N ASN A 35 -16.24 -5.41 3.66
CA ASN A 35 -15.52 -6.50 3.02
C ASN A 35 -16.42 -7.68 2.61
N SER A 36 -17.61 -7.79 3.21
CA SER A 36 -18.59 -8.84 2.92
C SER A 36 -20.02 -8.37 3.12
N LEU A 37 -21.00 -9.06 2.52
CA LEU A 37 -22.42 -8.79 2.77
C LEU A 37 -22.81 -9.02 4.23
N ALA A 38 -22.23 -10.02 4.89
CA ALA A 38 -22.47 -10.26 6.31
C ALA A 38 -21.99 -9.09 7.18
N GLN A 39 -20.82 -8.53 6.85
CA GLN A 39 -20.31 -7.33 7.54
C GLN A 39 -21.24 -6.12 7.29
N PHE A 40 -21.66 -5.91 6.05
CA PHE A 40 -22.64 -4.86 5.72
C PHE A 40 -23.95 -5.03 6.52
N GLN A 41 -24.54 -6.22 6.51
CA GLN A 41 -25.78 -6.50 7.23
C GLN A 41 -25.66 -6.25 8.75
N ARG A 42 -24.50 -6.55 9.33
CA ARG A 42 -24.24 -6.34 10.75
C ARG A 42 -24.16 -4.86 11.12
N PHE A 43 -23.46 -4.05 10.31
CA PHE A 43 -23.12 -2.67 10.69
C PHE A 43 -23.99 -1.60 10.03
N TYR A 44 -24.64 -1.89 8.91
CA TYR A 44 -25.49 -0.91 8.22
C TYR A 44 -26.66 -0.38 9.07
N PRO A 45 -27.33 -1.16 9.95
CA PRO A 45 -28.31 -0.62 10.87
C PRO A 45 -27.79 0.51 11.78
N MET A 46 -26.51 0.45 12.17
CA MET A 46 -25.88 1.52 12.96
C MET A 46 -25.71 2.79 12.13
N VAL A 47 -25.30 2.65 10.85
CA VAL A 47 -25.17 3.78 9.91
C VAL A 47 -26.54 4.46 9.71
N LEU A 48 -27.60 3.69 9.56
CA LEU A 48 -28.97 4.22 9.41
C LEU A 48 -29.44 4.96 10.66
N ALA A 49 -29.16 4.40 11.85
CA ALA A 49 -29.56 5.00 13.11
C ALA A 49 -28.85 6.34 13.38
N GLU A 50 -27.60 6.48 12.95
CA GLU A 50 -26.84 7.71 13.09
C GLU A 50 -27.33 8.83 12.16
N GLY A 51 -27.93 8.50 11.02
CA GLY A 51 -28.45 9.47 10.04
C GLY A 51 -27.39 10.38 9.45
N SER A 52 -26.11 9.95 9.45
CA SER A 52 -24.93 10.77 9.14
C SER A 52 -24.69 11.03 7.65
N GLY A 53 -25.49 10.46 6.76
CA GLY A 53 -25.31 10.58 5.30
C GLY A 53 -24.06 9.86 4.78
N ILE A 54 -23.57 8.85 5.50
CA ILE A 54 -22.43 8.03 5.07
C ILE A 54 -22.84 7.17 3.88
N SER A 55 -22.07 7.25 2.79
CA SER A 55 -22.24 6.37 1.63
C SER A 55 -21.56 5.03 1.88
N CYS A 56 -22.32 3.95 1.78
CA CYS A 56 -21.83 2.60 2.03
C CYS A 56 -21.52 1.87 0.72
N GLY A 57 -20.46 1.07 0.73
CA GLY A 57 -20.08 0.25 -0.40
C GLY A 57 -19.57 -1.13 -0.01
N ILE A 58 -19.35 -1.95 -1.02
CA ILE A 58 -18.82 -3.30 -0.90
C ILE A 58 -17.47 -3.38 -1.60
N ARG A 59 -16.49 -4.04 -0.98
CA ARG A 59 -15.28 -4.41 -1.67
C ARG A 59 -15.56 -5.62 -2.57
N ILE A 60 -15.28 -5.46 -3.85
CA ILE A 60 -15.38 -6.52 -4.87
C ILE A 60 -14.00 -7.11 -5.16
N ASN A 61 -13.98 -8.39 -5.54
CA ASN A 61 -12.79 -9.10 -5.97
C ASN A 61 -12.98 -9.59 -7.41
N PRO A 62 -12.27 -9.00 -8.40
CA PRO A 62 -12.36 -9.43 -9.79
C PRO A 62 -11.61 -10.74 -10.06
N GLU A 63 -10.95 -11.32 -9.03
CA GLU A 63 -10.14 -12.54 -9.14
C GLU A 63 -9.00 -12.39 -10.17
N TYR A 64 -8.49 -11.18 -10.27
CA TYR A 64 -7.38 -10.81 -11.14
C TYR A 64 -6.50 -9.76 -10.50
N SER A 65 -5.20 -9.99 -10.53
CA SER A 65 -4.15 -9.04 -10.14
C SER A 65 -2.83 -9.48 -10.77
N GLU A 66 -2.05 -8.55 -11.25
CA GLU A 66 -0.69 -8.79 -11.78
C GLU A 66 0.40 -8.66 -10.71
N VAL A 67 0.02 -8.52 -9.44
CA VAL A 67 0.96 -8.48 -8.32
C VAL A 67 1.59 -9.87 -8.13
N GLU A 68 2.88 -9.99 -8.41
CA GLU A 68 3.61 -11.26 -8.38
C GLU A 68 3.83 -11.79 -6.96
N THR A 69 4.09 -10.88 -6.00
CA THR A 69 4.35 -11.26 -4.61
C THR A 69 3.03 -11.63 -3.91
N GLU A 70 2.86 -12.90 -3.55
CA GLU A 70 1.62 -13.42 -2.97
C GLU A 70 1.17 -12.64 -1.73
N LEU A 71 2.09 -12.22 -0.86
CA LEU A 71 1.80 -11.41 0.33
C LEU A 71 1.04 -10.11 0.00
N TYR A 72 1.28 -9.54 -1.18
CA TYR A 72 0.71 -8.27 -1.65
C TYR A 72 -0.35 -8.45 -2.74
N ASN A 73 -0.65 -9.70 -3.15
CA ASN A 73 -1.69 -9.99 -4.14
C ASN A 73 -3.06 -10.08 -3.45
N PRO A 74 -3.92 -9.05 -3.56
CA PRO A 74 -5.20 -9.05 -2.86
C PRO A 74 -6.26 -9.93 -3.54
N CYS A 75 -5.97 -10.48 -4.70
CA CYS A 75 -6.85 -11.36 -5.48
C CYS A 75 -6.35 -12.82 -5.56
N ALA A 76 -5.35 -13.18 -4.76
CA ALA A 76 -4.86 -14.55 -4.68
C ALA A 76 -5.99 -15.53 -4.30
N PRO A 77 -6.00 -16.76 -4.81
CA PRO A 77 -6.99 -17.76 -4.43
C PRO A 77 -7.09 -17.96 -2.92
N GLY A 78 -8.31 -17.92 -2.37
CA GLY A 78 -8.53 -18.01 -0.93
C GLY A 78 -8.25 -16.72 -0.14
N THR A 79 -8.04 -15.60 -0.82
CA THR A 79 -7.91 -14.29 -0.17
C THR A 79 -9.13 -13.97 0.70
N ARG A 80 -8.88 -13.26 1.81
CA ARG A 80 -9.96 -12.76 2.67
C ARG A 80 -10.58 -11.43 2.18
N PHE A 81 -10.13 -10.90 1.04
CA PHE A 81 -10.50 -9.57 0.58
C PHE A 81 -11.59 -9.59 -0.49
N GLY A 82 -12.71 -8.93 -0.17
CA GLY A 82 -13.76 -8.63 -1.13
C GLY A 82 -14.65 -9.81 -1.48
N ILE A 83 -15.67 -9.54 -2.26
CA ILE A 83 -16.70 -10.46 -2.69
C ILE A 83 -16.52 -10.74 -4.19
N THR A 84 -16.54 -11.99 -4.60
CA THR A 84 -16.58 -12.40 -6.00
C THR A 84 -17.98 -12.23 -6.58
N ALA A 85 -18.10 -12.13 -7.89
CA ALA A 85 -19.35 -11.82 -8.57
C ALA A 85 -20.46 -12.86 -8.31
N ASP A 86 -20.09 -14.14 -8.21
CA ASP A 86 -21.00 -15.26 -7.92
C ASP A 86 -21.64 -15.20 -6.53
N LEU A 87 -21.06 -14.44 -5.60
CA LEU A 87 -21.58 -14.25 -4.24
C LEU A 87 -22.44 -12.99 -4.10
N LEU A 88 -22.54 -12.14 -5.13
CA LEU A 88 -23.40 -10.97 -5.11
C LEU A 88 -24.82 -11.32 -5.56
N PRO A 89 -25.87 -10.83 -4.87
CA PRO A 89 -27.23 -10.98 -5.35
C PRO A 89 -27.46 -10.12 -6.60
N GLU A 90 -28.38 -10.52 -7.46
CA GLU A 90 -28.73 -9.79 -8.69
C GLU A 90 -29.15 -8.34 -8.40
N VAL A 91 -29.89 -8.13 -7.32
CA VAL A 91 -30.23 -6.82 -6.80
C VAL A 91 -29.43 -6.57 -5.52
N LEU A 92 -28.64 -5.51 -5.51
CA LEU A 92 -27.84 -5.17 -4.34
C LEU A 92 -28.74 -4.81 -3.14
N PRO A 93 -28.34 -5.19 -1.92
CA PRO A 93 -29.01 -4.75 -0.71
C PRO A 93 -29.15 -3.22 -0.65
N GLN A 94 -30.31 -2.75 -0.23
CA GLN A 94 -30.57 -1.33 -0.07
C GLN A 94 -29.52 -0.69 0.85
N GLY A 95 -28.92 0.41 0.38
CA GLY A 95 -27.86 1.13 1.09
C GLY A 95 -26.46 0.86 0.59
N ILE A 96 -26.26 -0.13 -0.27
CA ILE A 96 -25.01 -0.27 -1.01
C ILE A 96 -25.04 0.71 -2.18
N GLU A 97 -24.14 1.70 -2.15
CA GLU A 97 -24.08 2.79 -3.12
C GLU A 97 -22.82 2.76 -3.97
N GLY A 98 -21.89 1.84 -3.69
CA GLY A 98 -20.66 1.79 -4.45
C GLY A 98 -19.87 0.49 -4.34
N PHE A 99 -18.93 0.33 -5.26
CA PHE A 99 -17.96 -0.74 -5.23
C PHE A 99 -16.56 -0.19 -4.99
N HIS A 100 -15.77 -0.93 -4.21
CA HIS A 100 -14.35 -0.71 -4.01
C HIS A 100 -13.57 -1.93 -4.48
N CYS A 101 -12.58 -1.69 -5.34
CA CYS A 101 -11.69 -2.73 -5.86
C CYS A 101 -10.24 -2.29 -5.66
N HIS A 102 -9.49 -3.02 -4.84
CA HIS A 102 -8.06 -2.74 -4.60
C HIS A 102 -7.25 -3.97 -4.99
N CYS A 103 -6.63 -3.95 -6.18
CA CYS A 103 -5.96 -5.07 -6.82
C CYS A 103 -4.51 -4.79 -7.19
N HIS A 104 -3.99 -3.62 -6.83
CA HIS A 104 -2.70 -3.10 -7.28
C HIS A 104 -1.71 -2.91 -6.14
N CYS A 105 -0.44 -3.12 -6.45
CA CYS A 105 0.71 -2.73 -5.63
C CYS A 105 1.83 -2.29 -6.59
N GLU A 106 2.20 -1.02 -6.54
CA GLU A 106 3.22 -0.39 -7.40
C GLU A 106 2.98 -0.55 -8.91
N SER A 107 1.72 -0.59 -9.31
CA SER A 107 1.29 -0.90 -10.67
C SER A 107 1.33 0.31 -11.61
N SER A 108 1.43 0.03 -12.90
CA SER A 108 1.30 0.99 -14.00
C SER A 108 -0.17 1.17 -14.43
N SER A 109 -0.38 2.06 -15.39
CA SER A 109 -1.69 2.26 -16.00
C SER A 109 -2.16 1.10 -16.87
N PHE A 110 -1.23 0.25 -17.33
CA PHE A 110 -1.56 -0.93 -18.15
C PHE A 110 -2.14 -2.06 -17.30
N GLU A 111 -1.58 -2.32 -16.12
CA GLU A 111 -2.17 -3.27 -15.18
C GLU A 111 -3.58 -2.81 -14.73
N LEU A 112 -3.79 -1.49 -14.59
CA LEU A 112 -5.13 -0.97 -14.32
C LEU A 112 -6.09 -1.23 -15.48
N GLU A 113 -5.65 -1.07 -16.74
CA GLU A 113 -6.46 -1.38 -17.92
C GLU A 113 -6.93 -2.84 -17.90
N HIS A 114 -6.02 -3.77 -17.67
CA HIS A 114 -6.36 -5.20 -17.58
C HIS A 114 -7.31 -5.49 -16.41
N THR A 115 -7.05 -4.90 -15.24
CA THR A 115 -7.95 -5.05 -14.09
C THR A 115 -9.35 -4.50 -14.37
N LEU A 116 -9.46 -3.35 -15.05
CA LEU A 116 -10.74 -2.78 -15.44
C LEU A 116 -11.53 -3.69 -16.40
N GLN A 117 -10.86 -4.37 -17.33
CA GLN A 117 -11.52 -5.35 -18.19
C GLN A 117 -12.19 -6.45 -17.35
N HIS A 118 -11.49 -7.01 -16.38
CA HIS A 118 -12.04 -8.02 -15.48
C HIS A 118 -13.16 -7.48 -14.57
N ILE A 119 -13.04 -6.23 -14.11
CA ILE A 119 -14.09 -5.59 -13.32
C ILE A 119 -15.34 -5.38 -14.17
N GLU A 120 -15.18 -4.85 -15.39
CA GLU A 120 -16.33 -4.63 -16.29
C GLU A 120 -16.97 -5.94 -16.72
N GLU A 121 -16.19 -6.96 -17.06
CA GLU A 121 -16.71 -8.29 -17.43
C GLU A 121 -17.54 -8.91 -16.32
N LYS A 122 -17.05 -8.88 -15.07
CA LYS A 122 -17.68 -9.58 -13.96
C LYS A 122 -18.73 -8.74 -13.21
N PHE A 123 -18.60 -7.42 -13.16
CA PHE A 123 -19.39 -6.58 -12.26
C PHE A 123 -20.19 -5.47 -12.94
N SER A 124 -20.06 -5.23 -14.26
CA SER A 124 -20.79 -4.14 -14.93
C SER A 124 -22.31 -4.27 -14.85
N HIS A 125 -22.82 -5.47 -14.64
CA HIS A 125 -24.25 -5.74 -14.43
C HIS A 125 -24.84 -4.90 -13.26
N TRP A 126 -24.05 -4.65 -12.21
CA TRP A 126 -24.46 -3.88 -11.05
C TRP A 126 -24.16 -2.38 -11.15
N PHE A 127 -23.45 -1.93 -12.19
CA PHE A 127 -23.02 -0.52 -12.25
C PHE A 127 -24.20 0.46 -12.30
N SER A 128 -25.35 0.06 -12.85
CA SER A 128 -26.56 0.88 -12.80
C SER A 128 -27.17 1.03 -11.41
N GLN A 129 -26.77 0.20 -10.44
CA GLN A 129 -27.28 0.19 -9.06
C GLN A 129 -26.37 0.96 -8.09
N ILE A 130 -25.20 1.44 -8.54
CA ILE A 130 -24.23 2.13 -7.69
C ILE A 130 -23.97 3.56 -8.17
N LYS A 131 -23.44 4.40 -7.29
CA LYS A 131 -23.11 5.81 -7.54
C LYS A 131 -21.62 6.04 -7.75
N TRP A 132 -20.79 5.17 -7.19
CA TRP A 132 -19.33 5.31 -7.27
C TRP A 132 -18.61 3.97 -7.43
N LEU A 133 -17.47 4.05 -8.12
CA LEU A 133 -16.52 2.96 -8.27
C LEU A 133 -15.14 3.44 -7.80
N ASN A 134 -14.66 2.88 -6.71
CA ASN A 134 -13.34 3.14 -6.16
C ASN A 134 -12.38 2.04 -6.62
N LEU A 135 -11.35 2.43 -7.37
CA LEU A 135 -10.35 1.53 -7.95
C LEU A 135 -9.15 1.31 -7.03
N GLY A 136 -9.23 1.79 -5.78
CA GLY A 136 -8.21 1.59 -4.76
C GLY A 136 -6.90 2.33 -5.03
N GLY A 137 -5.87 1.89 -4.34
CA GLY A 137 -4.51 2.42 -4.42
C GLY A 137 -3.56 1.50 -5.21
N GLY A 138 -2.26 1.71 -5.00
CA GLY A 138 -1.20 0.95 -5.66
C GLY A 138 -0.77 1.50 -7.02
N HIS A 139 -1.30 2.64 -7.44
CA HIS A 139 -0.97 3.31 -8.70
C HIS A 139 0.18 4.30 -8.48
N LEU A 140 1.36 4.01 -9.01
CA LEU A 140 2.55 4.89 -8.88
C LEU A 140 2.62 5.96 -9.97
N MET A 141 1.57 6.77 -10.08
CA MET A 141 1.41 7.75 -11.17
C MET A 141 2.44 8.89 -11.16
N THR A 142 3.19 9.05 -10.10
CA THR A 142 4.29 10.03 -9.97
C THR A 142 5.66 9.44 -10.27
N ARG A 143 5.77 8.11 -10.42
CA ARG A 143 7.01 7.42 -10.73
C ARG A 143 7.49 7.80 -12.13
N LYS A 144 8.80 8.05 -12.26
CA LYS A 144 9.41 8.32 -13.57
C LYS A 144 9.13 7.17 -14.54
N GLY A 145 8.62 7.52 -15.72
CA GLY A 145 8.26 6.56 -16.77
C GLY A 145 6.85 5.98 -16.66
N TYR A 146 6.05 6.41 -15.68
CA TYR A 146 4.63 6.07 -15.64
C TYR A 146 3.87 6.80 -16.77
N ASP A 147 3.03 6.09 -17.53
CA ASP A 147 2.22 6.69 -18.60
C ASP A 147 0.93 7.30 -18.03
N THR A 148 1.02 8.58 -17.62
CA THR A 148 -0.11 9.34 -17.09
C THR A 148 -1.14 9.67 -18.17
N GLU A 149 -0.73 9.84 -19.41
CA GLU A 149 -1.65 10.09 -20.52
C GLU A 149 -2.52 8.86 -20.81
N HIS A 150 -1.93 7.67 -20.72
CA HIS A 150 -2.69 6.43 -20.81
C HIS A 150 -3.70 6.30 -19.67
N LEU A 151 -3.29 6.59 -18.40
CA LEU A 151 -4.20 6.61 -17.27
C LEU A 151 -5.38 7.56 -17.49
N ILE A 152 -5.12 8.78 -17.94
CA ILE A 152 -6.16 9.79 -18.22
C ILE A 152 -7.14 9.27 -19.26
N ARG A 153 -6.65 8.76 -20.40
CA ARG A 153 -7.51 8.20 -21.46
C ARG A 153 -8.36 7.04 -20.94
N LEU A 154 -7.77 6.17 -20.14
CA LEU A 154 -8.46 5.01 -19.55
C LEU A 154 -9.62 5.45 -18.65
N LEU A 155 -9.36 6.39 -17.73
CA LEU A 155 -10.38 6.90 -16.80
C LEU A 155 -11.47 7.72 -17.54
N GLN A 156 -11.11 8.49 -18.56
CA GLN A 156 -12.07 9.20 -19.41
C GLN A 156 -12.95 8.22 -20.19
N GLY A 157 -12.37 7.14 -20.71
CA GLY A 157 -13.10 6.06 -21.38
C GLY A 157 -14.11 5.39 -20.45
N LEU A 158 -13.69 5.04 -19.22
CA LEU A 158 -14.56 4.47 -18.18
C LEU A 158 -15.70 5.44 -17.85
N LYS A 159 -15.38 6.72 -17.62
CA LYS A 159 -16.37 7.75 -17.31
C LYS A 159 -17.35 7.98 -18.46
N SER A 160 -16.92 7.84 -19.69
CA SER A 160 -17.79 7.96 -20.88
C SER A 160 -18.77 6.78 -20.99
N ARG A 161 -18.34 5.57 -20.63
CA ARG A 161 -19.22 4.39 -20.61
C ARG A 161 -20.24 4.43 -19.46
N TYR A 162 -19.81 4.97 -18.31
CA TYR A 162 -20.63 5.04 -17.08
C TYR A 162 -20.67 6.47 -16.52
N PRO A 163 -21.37 7.42 -17.18
CA PRO A 163 -21.31 8.84 -16.84
C PRO A 163 -21.88 9.18 -15.46
N HIS A 164 -22.74 8.34 -14.90
CA HIS A 164 -23.31 8.51 -13.57
C HIS A 164 -22.34 8.11 -12.44
N LEU A 165 -21.35 7.27 -12.72
CA LEU A 165 -20.42 6.81 -11.69
C LEU A 165 -19.38 7.89 -11.33
N GLN A 166 -19.20 8.14 -10.05
CA GLN A 166 -18.00 8.80 -9.56
C GLN A 166 -16.85 7.78 -9.55
N ILE A 167 -15.75 8.07 -10.23
CA ILE A 167 -14.55 7.25 -10.23
C ILE A 167 -13.58 7.80 -9.19
N ILE A 168 -13.10 6.92 -8.33
CA ILE A 168 -12.22 7.25 -7.20
C ILE A 168 -10.94 6.41 -7.30
N LEU A 169 -9.80 7.04 -7.00
CA LEU A 169 -8.51 6.40 -6.81
C LEU A 169 -7.98 6.76 -5.43
N GLU A 170 -7.21 5.85 -4.82
CA GLU A 170 -6.61 6.01 -3.49
C GLU A 170 -5.08 5.83 -3.52
N PRO A 171 -4.35 6.56 -4.39
CA PRO A 171 -2.90 6.42 -4.48
C PRO A 171 -2.26 6.91 -3.16
N GLY A 172 -1.48 6.06 -2.52
CA GLY A 172 -0.73 6.39 -1.29
C GLY A 172 0.72 6.73 -1.62
N SER A 173 1.54 5.73 -1.92
CA SER A 173 2.99 5.87 -2.18
C SER A 173 3.31 6.86 -3.31
N ALA A 174 2.40 7.06 -4.26
CA ALA A 174 2.57 8.03 -5.33
C ALA A 174 2.75 9.47 -4.82
N PHE A 175 2.12 9.85 -3.70
CA PHE A 175 2.27 11.20 -3.12
C PHE A 175 3.60 11.39 -2.40
N THR A 176 4.21 10.31 -1.93
CA THR A 176 5.45 10.34 -1.14
C THR A 176 6.66 9.84 -1.92
N TRP A 177 6.48 9.47 -3.19
CA TRP A 177 7.54 8.97 -4.06
C TRP A 177 8.70 9.95 -4.14
N GLN A 178 9.90 9.50 -3.73
CA GLN A 178 11.16 10.27 -3.73
C GLN A 178 11.10 11.62 -2.96
N THR A 179 10.28 11.71 -1.92
CA THR A 179 10.14 12.95 -1.14
C THR A 179 10.92 12.93 0.18
N GLY A 180 11.54 11.80 0.56
CA GLY A 180 12.32 11.72 1.78
C GLY A 180 13.32 10.58 1.81
N VAL A 181 14.24 10.65 2.75
CA VAL A 181 15.36 9.72 2.95
C VAL A 181 15.40 9.23 4.40
N LEU A 182 16.00 8.06 4.60
CA LEU A 182 16.39 7.60 5.93
C LEU A 182 17.89 7.79 6.09
N THR A 183 18.30 8.59 7.07
CA THR A 183 19.72 8.80 7.41
C THR A 183 20.09 7.89 8.57
N SER A 184 21.18 7.19 8.44
CA SER A 184 21.76 6.30 9.44
C SER A 184 23.24 6.59 9.63
N GLU A 185 23.81 6.13 10.73
CA GLU A 185 25.23 6.22 11.05
C GLU A 185 25.82 4.81 11.24
N ILE A 186 27.05 4.61 10.76
CA ILE A 186 27.80 3.38 10.98
C ILE A 186 28.30 3.36 12.42
N VAL A 187 27.81 2.41 13.20
CA VAL A 187 28.18 2.26 14.62
C VAL A 187 29.27 1.23 14.85
N ASP A 188 29.44 0.28 13.88
CA ASP A 188 30.52 -0.70 13.91
C ASP A 188 30.79 -1.28 12.50
N ILE A 189 31.97 -1.85 12.30
CA ILE A 189 32.30 -2.58 11.08
C ILE A 189 32.93 -3.91 11.49
N VAL A 190 32.27 -5.00 11.12
CA VAL A 190 32.74 -6.35 11.40
C VAL A 190 33.09 -7.09 10.11
N GLU A 191 34.11 -7.95 10.21
CA GLU A 191 34.50 -8.82 9.08
C GLU A 191 34.42 -10.28 9.50
N SER A 192 33.74 -11.08 8.68
CA SER A 192 33.68 -12.53 8.86
C SER A 192 33.80 -13.22 7.51
N ARG A 193 34.77 -14.11 7.38
CA ARG A 193 35.03 -14.91 6.17
C ARG A 193 35.10 -14.04 4.88
N GLY A 194 35.75 -12.88 4.97
CA GLY A 194 35.92 -11.96 3.86
C GLY A 194 34.70 -11.10 3.55
N ILE A 195 33.62 -11.19 4.34
CA ILE A 195 32.45 -10.32 4.22
C ILE A 195 32.59 -9.20 5.26
N LYS A 196 32.76 -7.98 4.79
CA LYS A 196 32.68 -6.77 5.62
C LYS A 196 31.22 -6.34 5.77
N THR A 197 30.75 -6.18 7.00
CA THR A 197 29.40 -5.68 7.32
C THR A 197 29.52 -4.40 8.12
N ALA A 198 28.99 -3.30 7.59
CA ALA A 198 28.80 -2.06 8.32
C ALA A 198 27.49 -2.16 9.09
N ILE A 199 27.58 -2.08 10.42
CA ILE A 199 26.42 -2.10 11.33
C ILE A 199 25.93 -0.67 11.52
N LEU A 200 24.65 -0.46 11.28
CA LEU A 200 23.99 0.84 11.29
C LEU A 200 23.20 1.05 12.58
N ASN A 201 22.97 2.31 12.98
CA ASN A 201 22.08 2.64 14.09
C ASN A 201 20.59 2.60 13.72
N VAL A 202 20.25 1.97 12.61
CA VAL A 202 18.90 1.58 12.19
C VAL A 202 18.83 0.06 12.00
N SER A 203 17.63 -0.47 11.86
CA SER A 203 17.40 -1.89 11.64
C SER A 203 16.55 -2.10 10.40
N PHE A 204 16.91 -3.01 9.52
CA PHE A 204 16.08 -3.38 8.37
C PHE A 204 14.77 -4.02 8.83
N THR A 205 14.82 -4.90 9.83
CA THR A 205 13.64 -5.59 10.34
C THR A 205 12.69 -4.69 11.11
N CYS A 206 13.19 -3.62 11.74
CA CYS A 206 12.38 -2.68 12.53
C CYS A 206 11.95 -1.45 11.75
N HIS A 207 12.84 -0.88 10.92
CA HIS A 207 12.63 0.42 10.30
C HIS A 207 12.46 0.37 8.78
N MET A 208 12.84 -0.73 8.15
CA MET A 208 12.70 -0.97 6.71
C MET A 208 12.17 -2.38 6.42
N PRO A 209 11.12 -2.88 7.13
CA PRO A 209 10.67 -4.26 6.97
C PRO A 209 10.18 -4.54 5.56
N ASP A 210 9.71 -3.53 4.85
CA ASP A 210 9.25 -3.64 3.47
C ASP A 210 10.37 -4.09 2.52
N CYS A 211 11.62 -3.68 2.78
CA CYS A 211 12.78 -4.15 2.01
C CYS A 211 12.97 -5.68 2.10
N LEU A 212 12.56 -6.29 3.23
CA LEU A 212 12.66 -7.73 3.45
C LEU A 212 11.40 -8.46 2.95
N GLU A 213 10.22 -7.86 3.11
CA GLU A 213 8.93 -8.44 2.74
C GLU A 213 8.65 -8.37 1.22
N MET A 214 9.03 -7.27 0.57
CA MET A 214 8.94 -7.06 -0.88
C MET A 214 10.25 -7.40 -1.61
N PRO A 215 11.18 -8.12 -1.06
CA PRO A 215 12.63 -8.24 -1.24
C PRO A 215 13.19 -7.26 -2.28
N TYR A 216 13.38 -6.03 -1.91
CA TYR A 216 14.08 -5.04 -2.74
C TYR A 216 15.25 -4.42 -1.99
N GLN A 217 16.32 -4.14 -2.71
CA GLN A 217 17.49 -3.46 -2.15
C GLN A 217 17.32 -1.96 -2.33
N PRO A 218 17.25 -1.16 -1.23
CA PRO A 218 17.09 0.29 -1.35
C PRO A 218 18.33 0.94 -1.93
N ALA A 219 18.15 2.02 -2.69
CA ALA A 219 19.27 2.82 -3.16
C ALA A 219 19.96 3.53 -1.99
N VAL A 220 21.28 3.56 -2.02
CA VAL A 220 22.13 4.27 -1.06
C VAL A 220 22.87 5.37 -1.78
N ARG A 221 22.80 6.59 -1.24
CA ARG A 221 23.48 7.75 -1.83
C ARG A 221 24.98 7.54 -1.87
N GLY A 222 25.58 7.72 -3.04
CA GLY A 222 27.02 7.55 -3.23
C GLY A 222 27.50 6.09 -3.27
N ALA A 223 26.60 5.12 -3.41
CA ALA A 223 26.94 3.72 -3.55
C ALA A 223 26.20 3.07 -4.72
N GLU A 224 26.81 2.05 -5.30
CA GLU A 224 26.21 1.19 -6.30
C GLU A 224 25.70 -0.10 -5.67
N MET A 225 24.52 -0.57 -6.08
CA MET A 225 24.00 -1.86 -5.62
C MET A 225 24.87 -3.01 -6.17
N GLY A 226 25.14 -3.99 -5.30
CA GLY A 226 25.92 -5.18 -5.65
C GLY A 226 27.37 -5.13 -5.20
N ALA A 227 28.11 -6.19 -5.51
CA ALA A 227 29.48 -6.45 -5.04
C ALA A 227 30.53 -6.28 -6.15
N ASN A 228 30.36 -5.32 -7.06
CA ASN A 228 31.21 -5.18 -8.25
C ASN A 228 32.32 -4.13 -8.09
N GLY A 229 32.38 -3.41 -6.97
CA GLY A 229 33.36 -2.34 -6.72
C GLY A 229 34.55 -2.76 -5.88
N THR A 230 35.38 -1.78 -5.55
CA THR A 230 36.60 -2.00 -4.74
C THR A 230 36.28 -2.11 -3.25
N PHE A 231 35.40 -1.26 -2.75
CA PHE A 231 35.02 -1.24 -1.35
C PHE A 231 33.60 -1.77 -1.20
N VAL A 232 33.47 -3.06 -0.95
CA VAL A 232 32.20 -3.77 -0.88
C VAL A 232 31.83 -4.02 0.57
N TYR A 233 30.63 -3.59 0.94
CA TYR A 233 30.06 -3.81 2.28
C TYR A 233 28.65 -4.36 2.19
N ARG A 234 28.33 -5.26 3.09
CA ARG A 234 26.96 -5.56 3.46
C ARG A 234 26.51 -4.51 4.50
N LEU A 235 25.32 -3.96 4.35
CA LEU A 235 24.73 -3.09 5.38
C LEU A 235 23.86 -3.94 6.29
N GLY A 236 24.10 -3.85 7.59
CA GLY A 236 23.36 -4.58 8.63
C GLY A 236 22.77 -3.63 9.65
N GLY A 237 21.65 -4.03 10.23
CA GLY A 237 21.01 -3.30 11.33
C GLY A 237 21.60 -3.67 12.69
N ASN A 238 21.13 -2.98 13.72
CA ASN A 238 21.57 -3.15 15.10
C ASN A 238 20.62 -3.99 15.96
N SER A 239 19.66 -4.69 15.36
CA SER A 239 18.78 -5.59 16.10
C SER A 239 19.47 -6.92 16.41
N CYS A 240 18.88 -7.71 17.31
CA CYS A 240 19.37 -9.05 17.66
C CYS A 240 19.02 -10.13 16.62
N LEU A 241 18.28 -9.79 15.55
CA LEU A 241 17.91 -10.74 14.52
C LEU A 241 19.08 -10.98 13.57
N SER A 242 19.49 -12.22 13.40
CA SER A 242 20.63 -12.58 12.53
C SER A 242 20.44 -12.21 11.06
N GLY A 243 19.19 -12.11 10.61
CA GLY A 243 18.79 -11.70 9.25
C GLY A 243 18.59 -10.20 9.09
N ASP A 244 18.96 -9.37 10.08
CA ASP A 244 18.82 -7.91 10.03
C ASP A 244 19.90 -7.27 9.15
N TYR A 245 19.88 -7.61 7.88
CA TYR A 245 20.74 -7.03 6.86
C TYR A 245 20.09 -7.14 5.48
N MET A 246 20.58 -6.32 4.55
CA MET A 246 20.16 -6.36 3.15
C MET A 246 21.39 -6.25 2.26
N GLY A 247 21.47 -7.09 1.23
CA GLY A 247 22.37 -7.05 0.10
C GLY A 247 23.81 -6.55 0.32
N PHE A 248 24.44 -6.19 -0.79
CA PHE A 248 25.78 -5.59 -0.83
C PHE A 248 25.72 -4.27 -1.58
N TRP A 249 26.56 -3.33 -1.15
CA TRP A 249 26.80 -2.08 -1.86
C TRP A 249 28.28 -1.87 -2.08
N SER A 250 28.61 -1.30 -3.21
CA SER A 250 29.98 -0.90 -3.58
C SER A 250 30.12 0.60 -3.41
N PHE A 251 31.11 1.01 -2.62
CA PHE A 251 31.42 2.42 -2.36
C PHE A 251 32.70 2.82 -3.10
N ASP A 252 32.91 4.11 -3.30
CA ASP A 252 34.11 4.68 -3.90
C ASP A 252 35.28 4.84 -2.90
N HIS A 253 35.01 4.62 -1.61
CA HIS A 253 35.97 4.71 -0.52
C HIS A 253 35.73 3.65 0.56
N GLU A 254 36.68 3.50 1.47
CA GLU A 254 36.57 2.62 2.62
C GLU A 254 35.69 3.28 3.70
N LEU A 255 34.59 2.58 4.09
CA LEU A 255 33.67 3.07 5.11
C LEU A 255 34.32 3.12 6.49
N ARG A 256 33.89 4.07 7.31
CA ARG A 256 34.39 4.30 8.68
C ARG A 256 33.23 4.41 9.68
N MET A 257 33.51 4.06 10.94
CA MET A 257 32.58 4.34 12.05
C MET A 257 32.28 5.85 12.14
N GLY A 258 31.04 6.20 12.43
CA GLY A 258 30.54 7.57 12.46
C GLY A 258 30.15 8.14 11.09
N GLU A 259 30.40 7.40 10.02
CA GLU A 259 30.01 7.83 8.68
C GLU A 259 28.51 7.65 8.46
N ARG A 260 27.92 8.60 7.71
CA ARG A 260 26.50 8.59 7.41
C ARG A 260 26.18 7.77 6.17
N ILE A 261 25.20 6.90 6.29
CA ILE A 261 24.55 6.17 5.19
C ILE A 261 23.17 6.77 4.97
N VAL A 262 22.86 7.14 3.74
CA VAL A 262 21.57 7.74 3.36
C VAL A 262 20.85 6.80 2.41
N PHE A 263 19.76 6.22 2.88
CA PHE A 263 18.85 5.41 2.08
C PHE A 263 17.85 6.34 1.39
N GLU A 264 17.75 6.23 0.07
CA GLU A 264 16.85 7.03 -0.74
C GLU A 264 15.42 6.49 -0.69
N ASP A 265 14.44 7.36 -0.86
CA ASP A 265 13.02 7.03 -0.98
C ASP A 265 12.42 6.24 0.20
N MET A 266 12.68 6.71 1.42
CA MET A 266 12.32 6.02 2.67
C MET A 266 11.19 6.71 3.45
N ILE A 267 10.20 7.28 2.77
CA ILE A 267 9.14 8.04 3.45
C ILE A 267 7.76 7.36 3.45
N HIS A 268 7.59 6.28 2.71
CA HIS A 268 6.29 5.60 2.61
C HIS A 268 6.17 4.42 3.59
N TYR A 269 6.18 3.16 3.14
CA TYR A 269 5.94 2.00 4.01
C TYR A 269 7.03 1.79 5.07
N THR A 270 8.23 2.28 4.86
CA THR A 270 9.29 2.29 5.87
C THR A 270 8.91 3.09 7.12
N MET A 271 8.19 4.20 6.98
CA MET A 271 7.73 4.99 8.14
C MET A 271 6.50 4.38 8.83
N VAL A 272 5.53 3.87 8.06
CA VAL A 272 4.24 3.42 8.60
C VAL A 272 4.24 1.98 9.11
N LYS A 273 5.27 1.19 8.79
CA LYS A 273 5.45 -0.20 9.23
C LYS A 273 6.54 -0.37 10.30
N THR A 274 7.10 0.71 10.82
CA THR A 274 8.18 0.66 11.83
C THR A 274 7.71 0.03 13.14
N ASN A 275 8.64 -0.65 13.81
CA ASN A 275 8.44 -1.21 15.14
C ASN A 275 9.69 -1.01 16.00
N MET A 276 9.58 -1.33 17.29
CA MET A 276 10.66 -1.20 18.28
C MET A 276 11.01 -2.56 18.89
N PHE A 277 11.18 -3.57 18.07
CA PHE A 277 11.51 -4.91 18.53
C PHE A 277 12.79 -4.90 19.38
N ASN A 278 12.71 -5.53 20.57
CA ASN A 278 13.78 -5.62 21.55
C ASN A 278 14.43 -4.27 21.94
N GLY A 279 13.65 -3.19 21.96
CA GLY A 279 14.09 -1.87 22.40
C GLY A 279 14.88 -1.08 21.36
N ILE A 280 14.86 -1.49 20.10
CA ILE A 280 15.35 -0.66 18.99
C ILE A 280 14.44 0.57 18.87
N HIS A 281 15.00 1.75 19.04
CA HIS A 281 14.25 3.01 18.96
C HIS A 281 13.96 3.40 17.51
N HIS A 282 12.81 4.05 17.30
CA HIS A 282 12.51 4.66 16.00
C HIS A 282 13.59 5.67 15.62
N PRO A 283 13.91 5.80 14.32
CA PRO A 283 14.71 6.90 13.82
C PRO A 283 14.09 8.26 14.18
N SER A 284 14.91 9.21 14.59
CA SER A 284 14.49 10.56 14.98
C SER A 284 14.41 11.52 13.78
#